data_e2515073ff30f8457f9add1cbe9bea4d
#
_entry.id   e2515073ff30f8457f9add1cbe9bea4d
#
_cell.length_a   1.000
_cell.length_b   1.000
_cell.length_c   1.000
_cell.angle_alpha   90.00
_cell.angle_beta   90.00
_cell.angle_gamma   90.00
#
_symmetry.space_group_name_H-M   'P 1'
#
loop_
_entity.id
_entity.type
_entity.pdbx_description
1 polymer ?
#
loop_
_entity_poly.entity_id
_entity_poly.type
_entity_poly.pdbx_seq_one_letter_code
_entity_poly.pdbx_strand_id
1 'polypeptide(L)'
;MRDVRSVNKSIKKLKLENVELHFRNIGNIQEAEIVTHCDASYRNLKGENSQGAFVMFLVGRNGSSSILTWQSKKVKRVVKSTLAAEALSLDDAADSSIYIRAILCEIYDIADLEMFPITIYTDNKNLFESANSTGTLEDKRLKLDICSIREKLNKRDISEINWIPKEFQLADSLTKNEASRSQLLRVLEDDVSPKVN
;
A
#
# COMPACT_ATOMS: atom_id res chain seq x y z
N MET A 1 -0.53 24.00 22.15
CA MET A 1 0.80 24.56 21.77
C MET A 1 1.81 23.53 21.23
N ARG A 2 1.82 22.25 21.67
CA ARG A 2 2.72 21.22 21.12
C ARG A 2 2.49 20.95 19.64
N ASP A 3 1.24 20.92 19.20
CA ASP A 3 0.91 20.59 17.81
C ASP A 3 1.37 21.64 16.79
N VAL A 4 1.27 22.92 17.13
CA VAL A 4 1.71 24.02 16.26
C VAL A 4 3.24 23.98 16.05
N ARG A 5 4.01 23.66 17.10
CA ARG A 5 5.49 23.52 16.98
C ARG A 5 5.87 22.33 16.09
N SER A 6 5.15 21.22 16.20
CA SER A 6 5.34 20.03 15.36
C SER A 6 5.05 20.34 13.89
N VAL A 7 3.93 21.00 13.62
CA VAL A 7 3.54 21.45 12.28
C VAL A 7 4.57 22.41 11.68
N ASN A 8 4.99 23.41 12.43
CA ASN A 8 6.02 24.37 11.99
C ASN A 8 7.37 23.70 11.70
N LYS A 9 7.75 22.65 12.49
CA LYS A 9 8.96 21.87 12.22
C LYS A 9 8.82 21.10 10.91
N SER A 10 7.66 20.49 10.67
CA SER A 10 7.38 19.78 9.41
C SER A 10 7.38 20.72 8.20
N ILE A 11 6.75 21.89 8.31
CA ILE A 11 6.76 22.91 7.24
C ILE A 11 8.19 23.39 6.94
N LYS A 12 9.01 23.64 7.98
CA LYS A 12 10.42 24.02 7.77
C LYS A 12 11.20 22.92 7.06
N LYS A 13 10.97 21.66 7.43
CA LYS A 13 11.60 20.51 6.77
C LYS A 13 11.20 20.42 5.29
N LEU A 14 9.89 20.52 4.98
CA LEU A 14 9.38 20.50 3.62
C LEU A 14 9.95 21.64 2.75
N LYS A 15 10.20 22.82 3.33
CA LYS A 15 10.82 23.96 2.62
C LYS A 15 12.31 23.74 2.34
N LEU A 16 12.98 22.86 3.07
CA LEU A 16 14.41 22.55 2.90
C LEU A 16 14.64 21.31 2.01
N GLU A 17 13.66 20.40 1.97
CA GLU A 17 13.69 19.20 1.14
C GLU A 17 12.96 19.52 -0.17
N ASN A 18 13.71 19.65 -1.27
CA ASN A 18 13.13 19.86 -2.60
C ASN A 18 12.72 18.50 -3.17
N VAL A 19 11.60 17.96 -2.70
CA VAL A 19 11.04 16.70 -3.19
C VAL A 19 9.97 17.01 -4.22
N GLU A 20 10.15 16.50 -5.42
CA GLU A 20 9.20 16.65 -6.53
C GLU A 20 8.53 15.30 -6.82
N LEU A 21 7.25 15.34 -7.17
CA LEU A 21 6.53 14.18 -7.68
C LEU A 21 6.59 14.21 -9.20
N HIS A 22 7.23 13.19 -9.77
CA HIS A 22 7.32 13.04 -11.22
C HIS A 22 6.22 12.11 -11.72
N PHE A 23 5.37 12.62 -12.60
CA PHE A 23 4.38 11.83 -13.34
C PHE A 23 4.96 11.46 -14.69
N ARG A 24 5.23 10.19 -14.90
CA ARG A 24 5.93 9.70 -16.08
C ARG A 24 4.97 9.15 -17.12
N ASN A 25 5.44 9.12 -18.35
CA ASN A 25 4.72 8.44 -19.42
C ASN A 25 4.84 6.92 -19.20
N ILE A 26 3.73 6.29 -18.81
CA ILE A 26 3.63 4.85 -18.58
C ILE A 26 3.44 4.03 -19.85
N GLY A 27 3.37 4.69 -21.02
CA GLY A 27 3.12 4.04 -22.31
C GLY A 27 1.63 3.76 -22.56
N ASN A 28 1.31 2.58 -23.09
CA ASN A 28 -0.05 2.19 -23.36
C ASN A 28 -0.82 1.93 -22.06
N ILE A 29 -1.87 2.70 -21.82
CA ILE A 29 -2.72 2.58 -20.63
C ILE A 29 -3.41 1.21 -20.52
N GLN A 30 -3.70 0.55 -21.64
CA GLN A 30 -4.32 -0.76 -21.67
C GLN A 30 -3.40 -1.90 -21.20
N GLU A 31 -2.09 -1.63 -21.07
CA GLU A 31 -1.09 -2.56 -20.57
C GLU A 31 -0.59 -2.17 -19.17
N ALA A 32 -1.24 -1.19 -18.56
CA ALA A 32 -0.88 -0.72 -17.23
C ALA A 32 -1.50 -1.58 -16.12
N GLU A 33 -0.86 -1.58 -14.96
CA GLU A 33 -1.32 -2.25 -13.76
C GLU A 33 -1.24 -1.33 -12.54
N ILE A 34 -2.01 -1.63 -11.52
CA ILE A 34 -1.95 -0.97 -10.22
C ILE A 34 -1.06 -1.79 -9.30
N VAL A 35 0.00 -1.16 -8.81
CA VAL A 35 0.94 -1.76 -7.85
C VAL A 35 0.81 -1.03 -6.52
N THR A 36 0.52 -1.76 -5.47
CA THR A 36 0.31 -1.20 -4.12
C THR A 36 1.23 -1.89 -3.12
N HIS A 37 2.00 -1.10 -2.38
CA HIS A 37 2.75 -1.57 -1.21
C HIS A 37 2.00 -1.19 0.06
N CYS A 38 1.82 -2.12 0.99
CA CYS A 38 1.17 -1.85 2.27
C CYS A 38 1.99 -2.39 3.45
N ASP A 39 1.97 -1.65 4.55
CA ASP A 39 2.66 -1.99 5.80
C ASP A 39 1.83 -1.56 7.00
N ALA A 40 2.05 -2.18 8.15
CA ALA A 40 1.51 -1.73 9.41
C ALA A 40 2.54 -1.74 10.54
N SER A 41 2.46 -0.76 11.39
CA SER A 41 3.25 -0.70 12.61
C SER A 41 2.35 -0.93 13.82
N TYR A 42 2.59 -2.02 14.54
CA TYR A 42 1.80 -2.43 15.68
C TYR A 42 2.19 -1.63 16.93
N ARG A 43 1.21 -0.97 17.59
CA ARG A 43 1.37 -0.24 18.85
C ARG A 43 2.46 0.85 18.86
N ASN A 44 2.77 1.45 17.73
CA ASN A 44 3.81 2.47 17.61
C ASN A 44 3.34 3.91 17.89
N LEU A 45 2.03 4.13 17.97
CA LEU A 45 1.44 5.44 18.26
C LEU A 45 1.13 5.62 19.74
N LYS A 46 1.02 6.88 20.18
CA LYS A 46 0.59 7.20 21.54
C LYS A 46 -0.74 6.51 21.89
N GLY A 47 -0.81 5.91 23.08
CA GLY A 47 -1.95 5.13 23.53
C GLY A 47 -2.01 3.74 22.92
N GLU A 48 -0.86 3.17 22.56
CA GLU A 48 -0.71 1.80 22.03
C GLU A 48 -1.52 1.53 20.75
N ASN A 49 -1.75 2.57 19.97
CA ASN A 49 -2.47 2.45 18.71
C ASN A 49 -1.52 1.99 17.59
N SER A 50 -2.05 1.25 16.64
CA SER A 50 -1.34 0.81 15.45
C SER A 50 -1.54 1.82 14.31
N GLN A 51 -0.60 1.83 13.38
CA GLN A 51 -0.62 2.66 12.18
C GLN A 51 -0.59 1.75 10.95
N GLY A 52 -1.47 1.98 10.00
CA GLY A 52 -1.45 1.33 8.70
C GLY A 52 -1.12 2.34 7.61
N ALA A 53 -0.42 1.90 6.58
CA ALA A 53 -0.09 2.73 5.44
C ALA A 53 -0.04 1.93 4.15
N PHE A 54 -0.27 2.64 3.04
CA PHE A 54 0.00 2.14 1.71
C PHE A 54 0.49 3.25 0.78
N VAL A 55 1.17 2.85 -0.29
CA VAL A 55 1.51 3.68 -1.43
C VAL A 55 1.19 2.93 -2.71
N MET A 56 0.56 3.62 -3.65
CA MET A 56 -0.02 3.03 -4.87
C MET A 56 0.53 3.71 -6.10
N PHE A 57 0.88 2.91 -7.10
CA PHE A 57 1.45 3.35 -8.37
C PHE A 57 0.64 2.78 -9.54
N LEU A 58 0.57 3.54 -10.62
CA LEU A 58 0.23 3.03 -11.93
C LEU A 58 1.53 2.70 -12.65
N VAL A 59 1.68 1.47 -13.11
CA VAL A 59 2.91 0.95 -13.71
C VAL A 59 2.62 0.50 -15.12
N GLY A 60 3.38 1.03 -16.08
CA GLY A 60 3.30 0.62 -17.47
C GLY A 60 4.14 -0.63 -17.74
N ARG A 61 3.90 -1.28 -18.88
CA ARG A 61 4.66 -2.45 -19.34
C ARG A 61 6.17 -2.17 -19.49
N ASN A 62 6.53 -0.93 -19.78
CA ASN A 62 7.92 -0.49 -19.88
C ASN A 62 8.63 -0.36 -18.53
N GLY A 63 7.93 -0.62 -17.41
CA GLY A 63 8.44 -0.48 -16.05
C GLY A 63 8.37 0.94 -15.48
N SER A 64 8.09 1.96 -16.31
CA SER A 64 7.88 3.33 -15.81
C SER A 64 6.64 3.40 -14.93
N SER A 65 6.70 4.20 -13.89
CA SER A 65 5.62 4.30 -12.91
C SER A 65 5.26 5.74 -12.56
N SER A 66 4.00 5.94 -12.20
CA SER A 66 3.50 7.19 -11.64
C SER A 66 2.74 6.92 -10.36
N ILE A 67 3.00 7.72 -9.34
CA ILE A 67 2.28 7.61 -8.07
C ILE A 67 0.82 8.02 -8.26
N LEU A 68 -0.11 7.20 -7.77
CA LEU A 68 -1.55 7.48 -7.79
C LEU A 68 -2.01 8.10 -6.47
N THR A 69 -1.68 7.45 -5.37
CA THR A 69 -2.07 7.90 -4.04
C THR A 69 -1.23 7.23 -2.96
N TRP A 70 -1.26 7.78 -1.76
CA TRP A 70 -0.68 7.18 -0.56
C TRP A 70 -1.54 7.51 0.65
N GLN A 71 -1.44 6.68 1.67
CA GLN A 71 -2.11 6.91 2.93
C GLN A 71 -1.22 6.46 4.09
N SER A 72 -1.27 7.20 5.18
CA SER A 72 -0.74 6.79 6.48
C SER A 72 -1.71 7.24 7.56
N LYS A 73 -2.35 6.29 8.22
CA LYS A 73 -3.38 6.57 9.22
C LYS A 73 -3.32 5.64 10.41
N LYS A 74 -3.87 6.14 11.54
CA LYS A 74 -4.14 5.30 12.69
C LYS A 74 -5.16 4.20 12.33
N VAL A 75 -4.85 2.96 12.69
CA VAL A 75 -5.81 1.85 12.64
C VAL A 75 -6.90 2.13 13.69
N LYS A 76 -8.14 2.30 13.24
CA LYS A 76 -9.27 2.70 14.12
C LYS A 76 -9.70 1.59 15.07
N ARG A 77 -9.50 0.34 14.69
CA ARG A 77 -9.87 -0.83 15.46
C ARG A 77 -8.73 -1.28 16.38
N VAL A 78 -9.05 -1.71 17.59
CA VAL A 78 -8.07 -2.34 18.47
C VAL A 78 -7.68 -3.68 17.89
N VAL A 79 -6.40 -3.85 17.61
CA VAL A 79 -5.80 -5.09 17.11
C VAL A 79 -4.97 -5.75 18.21
N LYS A 80 -4.87 -7.08 18.18
CA LYS A 80 -4.22 -7.87 19.24
C LYS A 80 -2.85 -8.42 18.83
N SER A 81 -2.49 -8.31 17.55
CA SER A 81 -1.24 -8.81 17.01
C SER A 81 -0.76 -7.96 15.83
N THR A 82 0.52 -8.09 15.49
CA THR A 82 1.10 -7.51 14.28
C THR A 82 0.37 -8.01 13.04
N LEU A 83 0.12 -9.33 12.94
CA LEU A 83 -0.60 -9.91 11.81
C LEU A 83 -2.01 -9.30 11.62
N ALA A 84 -2.73 -9.01 12.72
CA ALA A 84 -4.04 -8.35 12.63
C ALA A 84 -3.93 -6.88 12.18
N ALA A 85 -2.87 -6.17 12.55
CA ALA A 85 -2.64 -4.81 12.06
C ALA A 85 -2.31 -4.80 10.57
N GLU A 86 -1.44 -5.72 10.13
CA GLU A 86 -1.06 -5.91 8.73
C GLU A 86 -2.25 -6.32 7.87
N ALA A 87 -3.09 -7.26 8.33
CA ALA A 87 -4.29 -7.69 7.60
C ALA A 87 -5.26 -6.53 7.37
N LEU A 88 -5.47 -5.67 8.37
CA LEU A 88 -6.29 -4.48 8.22
C LEU A 88 -5.68 -3.44 7.26
N SER A 89 -4.36 -3.27 7.29
CA SER A 89 -3.67 -2.35 6.37
C SER A 89 -3.77 -2.85 4.93
N LEU A 90 -3.62 -4.15 4.71
CA LEU A 90 -3.77 -4.77 3.40
C LEU A 90 -5.21 -4.68 2.89
N ASP A 91 -6.21 -4.94 3.74
CA ASP A 91 -7.63 -4.83 3.37
C ASP A 91 -8.00 -3.39 2.97
N ASP A 92 -7.56 -2.39 3.74
CA ASP A 92 -7.70 -0.96 3.40
C ASP A 92 -6.99 -0.61 2.06
N ALA A 93 -5.80 -1.16 1.82
CA ALA A 93 -5.05 -0.96 0.58
C ALA A 93 -5.78 -1.59 -0.61
N ALA A 94 -6.32 -2.80 -0.44
CA ALA A 94 -7.11 -3.49 -1.46
C ALA A 94 -8.37 -2.69 -1.83
N ASP A 95 -9.16 -2.26 -0.84
CA ASP A 95 -10.35 -1.45 -1.09
C ASP A 95 -10.03 -0.14 -1.82
N SER A 96 -8.92 0.51 -1.42
CA SER A 96 -8.46 1.74 -2.07
C SER A 96 -8.01 1.49 -3.51
N SER A 97 -7.33 0.36 -3.77
CA SER A 97 -6.88 -0.01 -5.12
C SER A 97 -8.06 -0.33 -6.05
N ILE A 98 -9.07 -1.04 -5.56
CA ILE A 98 -10.29 -1.34 -6.28
C ILE A 98 -11.04 -0.04 -6.62
N TYR A 99 -11.14 0.88 -5.66
CA TYR A 99 -11.77 2.18 -5.88
C TYR A 99 -11.03 3.03 -6.93
N ILE A 100 -9.70 3.11 -6.86
CA ILE A 100 -8.88 3.85 -7.85
C ILE A 100 -8.99 3.19 -9.22
N ARG A 101 -9.02 1.86 -9.31
CA ARG A 101 -9.26 1.13 -10.57
C ARG A 101 -10.57 1.55 -11.21
N ALA A 102 -11.65 1.61 -10.43
CA ALA A 102 -12.95 2.04 -10.94
C ALA A 102 -12.91 3.47 -11.49
N ILE A 103 -12.23 4.40 -10.81
CA ILE A 103 -12.02 5.77 -11.30
C ILE A 103 -11.22 5.78 -12.61
N LEU A 104 -10.14 5.01 -12.71
CA LEU A 104 -9.35 4.92 -13.94
C LEU A 104 -10.17 4.36 -15.10
N CYS A 105 -10.96 3.32 -14.87
CA CYS A 105 -11.85 2.77 -15.88
C CYS A 105 -12.87 3.81 -16.37
N GLU A 106 -13.45 4.61 -15.47
CA GLU A 106 -14.36 5.69 -15.82
C GLU A 106 -13.66 6.79 -16.64
N ILE A 107 -12.46 7.23 -16.22
CA ILE A 107 -11.68 8.27 -16.92
C ILE A 107 -11.33 7.85 -18.36
N TYR A 108 -11.00 6.59 -18.57
CA TYR A 108 -10.56 6.06 -19.87
C TYR A 108 -11.68 5.40 -20.68
N ASP A 109 -12.94 5.49 -20.22
CA ASP A 109 -14.12 4.85 -20.84
C ASP A 109 -13.93 3.35 -21.07
N ILE A 110 -13.37 2.66 -20.09
CA ILE A 110 -13.08 1.24 -20.10
C ILE A 110 -14.18 0.50 -19.31
N ALA A 111 -14.97 -0.32 -20.00
CA ALA A 111 -16.04 -1.11 -19.38
C ALA A 111 -15.52 -2.33 -18.60
N ASP A 112 -14.34 -2.82 -18.96
CA ASP A 112 -13.72 -3.99 -18.34
C ASP A 112 -12.91 -3.60 -17.09
N LEU A 113 -13.43 -3.92 -15.91
CA LEU A 113 -12.77 -3.65 -14.64
C LEU A 113 -11.50 -4.50 -14.42
N GLU A 114 -11.31 -5.59 -15.16
CA GLU A 114 -10.07 -6.40 -15.08
C GLU A 114 -8.92 -5.77 -15.87
N MET A 115 -9.16 -4.70 -16.63
CA MET A 115 -8.15 -4.03 -17.46
C MET A 115 -6.93 -3.53 -16.69
N PHE A 116 -7.09 -3.10 -15.43
CA PHE A 116 -5.98 -2.71 -14.58
C PHE A 116 -5.76 -3.76 -13.50
N PRO A 117 -4.95 -4.81 -13.74
CA PRO A 117 -4.62 -5.78 -12.71
C PRO A 117 -4.09 -5.08 -11.45
N ILE A 118 -4.47 -5.58 -10.28
CA ILE A 118 -4.04 -5.04 -9.00
C ILE A 118 -3.10 -6.04 -8.34
N THR A 119 -1.85 -5.63 -8.13
CA THR A 119 -0.85 -6.37 -7.36
C THR A 119 -0.57 -5.68 -6.04
N ILE A 120 -0.67 -6.41 -4.93
CA ILE A 120 -0.40 -5.87 -3.58
C ILE A 120 0.82 -6.56 -2.98
N TYR A 121 1.78 -5.76 -2.50
CA TYR A 121 2.99 -6.23 -1.83
C TYR A 121 2.92 -6.04 -0.32
N THR A 122 3.27 -7.09 0.41
CA THR A 122 3.45 -7.09 1.87
C THR A 122 4.79 -7.74 2.25
N ASP A 123 5.46 -7.26 3.29
CA ASP A 123 6.65 -7.89 3.86
C ASP A 123 6.32 -8.90 4.98
N ASN A 124 5.04 -9.04 5.31
CA ASN A 124 4.56 -9.99 6.30
C ASN A 124 4.27 -11.35 5.66
N LYS A 125 5.24 -12.28 5.80
CA LYS A 125 5.13 -13.63 5.24
C LYS A 125 3.91 -14.40 5.77
N ASN A 126 3.59 -14.27 7.07
CA ASN A 126 2.43 -14.93 7.64
C ASN A 126 1.11 -14.43 7.06
N LEU A 127 1.03 -13.13 6.75
CA LEU A 127 -0.13 -12.54 6.08
C LEU A 127 -0.26 -13.08 4.66
N PHE A 128 0.84 -13.08 3.89
CA PHE A 128 0.89 -13.64 2.55
C PHE A 128 0.44 -15.12 2.53
N GLU A 129 0.99 -15.94 3.40
CA GLU A 129 0.61 -17.36 3.53
C GLU A 129 -0.87 -17.51 3.93
N SER A 130 -1.35 -16.68 4.88
CA SER A 130 -2.74 -16.72 5.32
C SER A 130 -3.71 -16.27 4.22
N ALA A 131 -3.37 -15.27 3.43
CA ALA A 131 -4.21 -14.80 2.33
C ALA A 131 -4.33 -15.84 1.20
N ASN A 132 -3.24 -16.53 0.89
CA ASN A 132 -3.16 -17.48 -0.24
C ASN A 132 -3.46 -18.94 0.15
N SER A 133 -3.73 -19.24 1.42
CA SER A 133 -4.04 -20.60 1.88
C SER A 133 -5.53 -20.79 2.19
N THR A 134 -5.98 -22.04 2.27
CA THR A 134 -7.34 -22.39 2.72
C THR A 134 -7.43 -22.69 4.22
N GLY A 135 -6.32 -22.52 4.94
CA GLY A 135 -6.24 -22.81 6.37
C GLY A 135 -7.22 -21.99 7.22
N THR A 136 -7.65 -22.56 8.33
CA THR A 136 -8.51 -21.89 9.31
C THR A 136 -7.67 -21.18 10.37
N LEU A 137 -8.07 -19.97 10.76
CA LEU A 137 -7.46 -19.19 11.83
C LEU A 137 -8.29 -19.32 13.10
N GLU A 138 -7.63 -19.38 14.25
CA GLU A 138 -8.32 -19.49 15.55
C GLU A 138 -8.94 -18.16 16.00
N ASP A 139 -8.26 -17.03 15.77
CA ASP A 139 -8.80 -15.71 16.10
C ASP A 139 -9.93 -15.34 15.13
N LYS A 140 -11.16 -15.24 15.67
CA LYS A 140 -12.37 -14.98 14.88
C LYS A 140 -12.34 -13.64 14.14
N ARG A 141 -11.72 -12.60 14.73
CA ARG A 141 -11.65 -11.28 14.09
C ARG A 141 -10.65 -11.27 12.94
N LEU A 142 -9.46 -11.80 13.18
CA LEU A 142 -8.45 -11.98 12.15
C LEU A 142 -8.98 -12.87 11.01
N LYS A 143 -9.73 -13.92 11.34
CA LYS A 143 -10.38 -14.76 10.33
C LYS A 143 -11.30 -13.99 9.41
N LEU A 144 -12.09 -13.05 9.93
CA LEU A 144 -12.98 -12.22 9.11
C LEU A 144 -12.17 -11.32 8.16
N ASP A 145 -11.09 -10.70 8.65
CA ASP A 145 -10.23 -9.83 7.83
C ASP A 145 -9.55 -10.63 6.71
N ILE A 146 -9.01 -11.81 7.02
CA ILE A 146 -8.42 -12.71 6.02
C ILE A 146 -9.47 -13.25 5.04
N CYS A 147 -10.69 -13.54 5.49
CA CYS A 147 -11.78 -13.95 4.60
C CYS A 147 -12.15 -12.83 3.63
N SER A 148 -12.20 -11.56 4.06
CA SER A 148 -12.42 -10.40 3.18
C SER A 148 -11.35 -10.33 2.08
N ILE A 149 -10.08 -10.46 2.47
CA ILE A 149 -8.94 -10.44 1.52
C ILE A 149 -9.05 -11.61 0.51
N ARG A 150 -9.31 -12.83 0.99
CA ARG A 150 -9.48 -14.01 0.15
C ARG A 150 -10.67 -13.88 -0.81
N GLU A 151 -11.76 -13.27 -0.38
CA GLU A 151 -12.92 -13.01 -1.22
C GLU A 151 -12.55 -12.10 -2.40
N LYS A 152 -11.79 -11.02 -2.16
CA LYS A 152 -11.30 -10.12 -3.20
C LYS A 152 -10.38 -10.82 -4.20
N LEU A 153 -9.50 -11.72 -3.73
CA LEU A 153 -8.69 -12.59 -4.61
C LEU A 153 -9.56 -13.54 -5.45
N ASN A 154 -10.52 -14.22 -4.82
CA ASN A 154 -11.38 -15.20 -5.49
C ASN A 154 -12.31 -14.54 -6.54
N LYS A 155 -12.77 -13.32 -6.27
CA LYS A 155 -13.59 -12.52 -7.20
C LYS A 155 -12.75 -11.84 -8.28
N ARG A 156 -11.42 -11.92 -8.22
CA ARG A 156 -10.49 -11.17 -9.06
C ARG A 156 -10.62 -9.65 -8.93
N ASP A 157 -11.16 -9.19 -7.80
CA ASP A 157 -11.14 -7.77 -7.47
C ASP A 157 -9.69 -7.28 -7.27
N ILE A 158 -8.80 -8.13 -6.74
CA ILE A 158 -7.35 -7.99 -6.80
C ILE A 158 -6.77 -9.22 -7.51
N SER A 159 -5.69 -9.01 -8.28
CA SER A 159 -5.10 -10.05 -9.12
C SER A 159 -4.21 -10.96 -8.29
N GLU A 160 -3.37 -10.38 -7.44
CA GLU A 160 -2.44 -11.14 -6.62
C GLU A 160 -1.97 -10.35 -5.39
N ILE A 161 -1.55 -11.09 -4.38
CA ILE A 161 -0.82 -10.59 -3.22
C ILE A 161 0.52 -11.29 -3.21
N ASN A 162 1.62 -10.52 -3.13
CA ASN A 162 2.97 -11.02 -3.15
C ASN A 162 3.73 -10.64 -1.88
N TRP A 163 4.53 -11.57 -1.39
CA TRP A 163 5.47 -11.29 -0.31
C TRP A 163 6.78 -10.72 -0.87
N ILE A 164 7.31 -9.71 -0.20
CA ILE A 164 8.60 -9.11 -0.52
C ILE A 164 9.49 -9.02 0.72
N PRO A 165 10.81 -9.06 0.56
CA PRO A 165 11.74 -8.71 1.65
C PRO A 165 11.51 -7.28 2.13
N LYS A 166 11.72 -7.05 3.44
CA LYS A 166 11.47 -5.78 4.11
C LYS A 166 12.21 -4.59 3.47
N GLU A 167 13.40 -4.80 2.96
CA GLU A 167 14.20 -3.77 2.29
C GLU A 167 13.55 -3.19 1.03
N PHE A 168 12.58 -3.91 0.43
CA PHE A 168 11.82 -3.46 -0.74
C PHE A 168 10.44 -2.91 -0.38
N GLN A 169 10.07 -2.89 0.91
CA GLN A 169 8.77 -2.39 1.34
C GLN A 169 8.70 -0.85 1.30
N LEU A 170 8.06 -0.30 0.28
CA LEU A 170 7.98 1.15 0.07
C LEU A 170 7.12 1.85 1.15
N ALA A 171 6.14 1.14 1.72
CA ALA A 171 5.24 1.70 2.73
C ALA A 171 5.85 1.76 4.14
N ASP A 172 7.00 1.11 4.40
CA ASP A 172 7.64 1.05 5.72
C ASP A 172 7.97 2.45 6.27
N SER A 173 8.42 3.36 5.39
CA SER A 173 8.72 4.75 5.75
C SER A 173 7.48 5.59 6.09
N LEU A 174 6.29 5.11 5.77
CA LEU A 174 5.02 5.77 6.08
C LEU A 174 4.44 5.32 7.44
N THR A 175 4.93 4.21 8.00
CA THR A 175 4.49 3.66 9.29
C THR A 175 5.52 3.82 10.40
N LYS A 176 6.81 3.98 10.08
CA LYS A 176 7.93 4.02 11.02
C LYS A 176 8.79 5.25 10.81
N ASN A 177 8.97 6.06 11.86
CA ASN A 177 9.74 7.31 11.78
C ASN A 177 11.22 7.10 11.44
N GLU A 178 11.78 5.93 11.79
CA GLU A 178 13.20 5.60 11.62
C GLU A 178 13.46 4.75 10.36
N ALA A 179 12.41 4.36 9.62
CA ALA A 179 12.57 3.60 8.41
C ALA A 179 13.22 4.45 7.30
N SER A 180 14.09 3.83 6.52
CA SER A 180 14.73 4.47 5.38
C SER A 180 13.70 4.82 4.32
N ARG A 181 13.77 6.04 3.80
CA ARG A 181 12.95 6.51 2.66
C ARG A 181 13.62 6.26 1.32
N SER A 182 14.86 5.78 1.32
CA SER A 182 15.69 5.72 0.11
C SER A 182 15.03 4.95 -1.03
N GLN A 183 14.40 3.81 -0.74
CA GLN A 183 13.73 3.02 -1.78
C GLN A 183 12.51 3.74 -2.37
N LEU A 184 11.67 4.33 -1.52
CA LEU A 184 10.52 5.11 -1.97
C LEU A 184 10.96 6.32 -2.83
N LEU A 185 11.99 7.05 -2.39
CA LEU A 185 12.53 8.19 -3.14
C LEU A 185 13.10 7.75 -4.49
N ARG A 186 13.83 6.63 -4.57
CA ARG A 186 14.31 6.08 -5.83
C ARG A 186 13.19 5.77 -6.83
N VAL A 187 12.08 5.22 -6.36
CA VAL A 187 10.91 5.00 -7.22
C VAL A 187 10.31 6.33 -7.70
N LEU A 188 10.22 7.32 -6.81
CA LEU A 188 9.62 8.61 -7.12
C LEU A 188 10.50 9.48 -8.03
N GLU A 189 11.82 9.45 -7.86
CA GLU A 189 12.78 10.36 -8.50
C GLU A 189 13.53 9.70 -9.66
N ASP A 190 14.01 8.44 -9.50
CA ASP A 190 14.98 7.79 -10.39
C ASP A 190 14.36 6.82 -11.43
N ASP A 191 13.03 6.79 -11.56
CA ASP A 191 12.32 5.86 -12.47
C ASP A 191 12.61 4.37 -12.23
N VAL A 192 12.81 4.02 -10.98
CA VAL A 192 12.91 2.62 -10.57
C VAL A 192 11.51 2.04 -10.44
N SER A 193 11.28 0.86 -11.03
CA SER A 193 9.97 0.20 -10.93
C SER A 193 9.61 -0.10 -9.47
N PRO A 194 8.36 0.17 -9.04
CA PRO A 194 7.87 -0.27 -7.73
C PRO A 194 7.61 -1.78 -7.67
N LYS A 195 7.70 -2.49 -8.79
CA LYS A 195 7.58 -3.96 -8.83
C LYS A 195 8.84 -4.61 -8.29
N VAL A 196 8.65 -5.67 -7.54
CA VAL A 196 9.73 -6.54 -7.05
C VAL A 196 9.64 -7.86 -7.81
N ASN A 197 10.69 -8.16 -8.57
CA ASN A 197 10.82 -9.39 -9.36
C ASN A 197 11.33 -10.54 -8.50
#